data_4d583222fe0349ba25addf93a60dd903
#
_entry.id   4d583222fe0349ba25addf93a60dd903
#
_cell.length_a   1.000
_cell.length_b   1.000
_cell.length_c   1.000
_cell.angle_alpha   90.00
_cell.angle_beta   90.00
_cell.angle_gamma   90.00
#
_symmetry.space_group_name_H-M   'P 1'
#
loop_
_entity.id
_entity.type
_entity.pdbx_description
1 polymer ?
#
loop_
_entity_poly.entity_id
_entity_poly.type
_entity_poly.pdbx_seq_one_letter_code
_entity_poly.pdbx_strand_id
1 'polypeptide(L)'
;MKISVIIVAYRNGKILKDSLNSLHQYNDLGSDLEVIVVDNSPEGEQVLSTVRDSFFPDVRYIPADNRGFGAGNNIGAEVSFGEILCFMNPDIIYIEPVFNKVYRKFQEDMNLMLAGGKLLQADLSGGFSFYYDFSSTLWLRTMDKFRNKKDQFIPEKMYTSGANLFVRREAFFAAGMFDENIFMYYEEMDLIRRIRKTVPRAKNAYFSDIRMIHLERRSTPKGIESFRRSIESSIYYGNKYGLDVRKKIRFEHFYLRLKRNAGKMLRKNGDEIEWLNEAIRFIEDQYDYYLK
;
A
#
# COMPACT_ATOMS: atom_id res chain seq x y z
N MET A 1 23.84 6.15 1.06
CA MET A 1 22.53 5.89 1.72
C MET A 1 22.18 4.42 1.60
N LYS A 2 21.79 3.78 2.68
CA LYS A 2 21.35 2.39 2.68
C LYS A 2 19.88 2.28 2.32
N ILE A 3 19.04 3.13 2.91
CA ILE A 3 17.59 3.11 2.70
C ILE A 3 17.08 4.53 2.44
N SER A 4 16.20 4.67 1.44
CA SER A 4 15.42 5.88 1.20
C SER A 4 13.95 5.60 1.52
N VAL A 5 13.40 6.30 2.52
CA VAL A 5 11.98 6.27 2.86
C VAL A 5 11.27 7.33 2.02
N ILE A 6 10.28 6.90 1.24
CA ILE A 6 9.48 7.75 0.36
C ILE A 6 8.05 7.72 0.87
N ILE A 7 7.51 8.90 1.17
CA ILE A 7 6.16 9.06 1.72
C ILE A 7 5.38 9.97 0.78
N VAL A 8 4.29 9.47 0.23
CA VAL A 8 3.35 10.30 -0.55
C VAL A 8 2.27 10.83 0.40
N ALA A 9 2.20 12.15 0.54
CA ALA A 9 1.24 12.84 1.39
C ALA A 9 0.13 13.49 0.55
N TYR A 10 -1.09 13.47 1.06
CA TYR A 10 -2.25 14.17 0.50
C TYR A 10 -3.18 14.64 1.61
N ARG A 11 -3.14 15.94 1.94
CA ARG A 11 -4.00 16.59 2.97
C ARG A 11 -3.96 15.91 4.36
N ASN A 12 -2.85 15.31 4.73
CA ASN A 12 -2.73 14.46 5.93
C ASN A 12 -1.59 14.86 6.88
N GLY A 13 -1.24 16.14 6.91
CA GLY A 13 -0.11 16.66 7.70
C GLY A 13 -0.09 16.21 9.17
N LYS A 14 -1.25 16.20 9.86
CA LYS A 14 -1.29 15.80 11.28
C LYS A 14 -0.84 14.34 11.49
N ILE A 15 -1.25 13.43 10.62
CA ILE A 15 -0.88 12.00 10.71
C ILE A 15 0.58 11.82 10.32
N LEU A 16 1.01 12.52 9.29
CA LEU A 16 2.41 12.52 8.83
C LEU A 16 3.38 12.92 9.95
N LYS A 17 3.00 13.85 10.84
CA LYS A 17 3.85 14.26 11.97
C LYS A 17 4.21 13.09 12.88
N ASP A 18 3.22 12.30 13.27
CA ASP A 18 3.43 11.13 14.15
C ASP A 18 4.31 10.09 13.44
N SER A 19 4.10 9.91 12.14
CA SER A 19 4.89 9.02 11.30
C SER A 19 6.37 9.46 11.23
N LEU A 20 6.65 10.73 10.93
CA LEU A 20 8.02 11.28 10.88
C LEU A 20 8.70 11.21 12.24
N ASN A 21 7.97 11.50 13.33
CA ASN A 21 8.52 11.39 14.69
C ASN A 21 8.91 9.94 15.04
N SER A 22 8.08 8.96 14.63
CA SER A 22 8.41 7.55 14.84
C SER A 22 9.63 7.11 14.01
N LEU A 23 9.76 7.61 12.77
CA LEU A 23 10.95 7.40 11.94
C LEU A 23 12.20 7.94 12.62
N HIS A 24 12.14 9.16 13.18
CA HIS A 24 13.27 9.75 13.91
C HIS A 24 13.64 8.91 15.14
N GLN A 25 12.64 8.53 15.95
CA GLN A 25 12.84 7.78 17.18
C GLN A 25 13.49 6.42 16.95
N TYR A 26 13.11 5.72 15.87
CA TYR A 26 13.54 4.35 15.58
C TYR A 26 14.51 4.24 14.41
N ASN A 27 15.13 5.36 14.01
CA ASN A 27 16.19 5.36 13.00
C ASN A 27 17.47 4.70 13.57
N ASP A 28 17.75 3.48 13.15
CA ASP A 28 18.94 2.70 13.54
C ASP A 28 20.04 2.66 12.46
N LEU A 29 19.90 3.51 11.43
CA LEU A 29 20.90 3.70 10.38
C LEU A 29 21.58 5.08 10.42
N GLY A 30 21.13 5.99 11.29
CA GLY A 30 21.65 7.34 11.35
C GLY A 30 21.55 8.09 10.02
N SER A 31 22.65 8.63 9.54
CA SER A 31 22.74 9.37 8.26
C SER A 31 22.61 8.47 7.01
N ASP A 32 22.62 7.15 7.15
CA ASP A 32 22.39 6.22 6.05
C ASP A 32 20.89 6.00 5.71
N LEU A 33 19.98 6.65 6.48
CA LEU A 33 18.55 6.73 6.19
C LEU A 33 18.22 8.13 5.68
N GLU A 34 17.68 8.24 4.46
CA GLU A 34 17.07 9.48 3.98
C GLU A 34 15.54 9.39 3.99
N VAL A 35 14.89 10.54 4.15
CA VAL A 35 13.42 10.63 4.12
C VAL A 35 13.00 11.67 3.09
N ILE A 36 12.10 11.27 2.20
CA ILE A 36 11.55 12.09 1.14
C ILE A 36 10.03 12.12 1.29
N VAL A 37 9.46 13.30 1.39
CA VAL A 37 8.01 13.52 1.41
C VAL A 37 7.61 14.15 0.09
N VAL A 38 6.81 13.43 -0.70
CA VAL A 38 6.19 13.95 -1.93
C VAL A 38 4.77 14.36 -1.58
N ASP A 39 4.49 15.64 -1.73
CA ASP A 39 3.19 16.22 -1.38
C ASP A 39 2.32 16.43 -2.61
N ASN A 40 1.31 15.59 -2.74
CA ASN A 40 0.30 15.65 -3.79
C ASN A 40 -0.88 16.57 -3.44
N SER A 41 -0.81 17.35 -2.35
CA SER A 41 -1.89 18.23 -1.91
C SER A 41 -1.94 19.50 -2.77
N PRO A 42 -3.11 19.96 -3.23
CA PRO A 42 -3.24 21.19 -4.02
C PRO A 42 -2.75 22.43 -3.29
N GLU A 43 -2.91 22.46 -1.97
CA GLU A 43 -2.60 23.62 -1.13
C GLU A 43 -1.24 23.51 -0.42
N GLY A 44 -0.63 22.31 -0.33
CA GLY A 44 0.72 22.00 0.16
C GLY A 44 1.13 22.51 1.56
N GLU A 45 0.58 23.61 2.04
CA GLU A 45 1.05 24.35 3.21
C GLU A 45 1.02 23.55 4.51
N GLN A 46 -0.03 22.75 4.73
CA GLN A 46 -0.16 21.93 5.93
C GLN A 46 0.89 20.80 6.00
N VAL A 47 1.18 20.18 4.88
CA VAL A 47 2.19 19.10 4.81
C VAL A 47 3.58 19.71 4.96
N LEU A 48 3.86 20.83 4.28
CA LEU A 48 5.12 21.54 4.37
C LEU A 48 5.42 22.02 5.81
N SER A 49 4.44 22.61 6.51
CA SER A 49 4.61 23.02 7.91
C SER A 49 4.89 21.80 8.79
N THR A 50 4.19 20.70 8.57
CA THR A 50 4.42 19.44 9.31
C THR A 50 5.85 18.91 9.11
N VAL A 51 6.37 18.95 7.89
CA VAL A 51 7.75 18.54 7.60
C VAL A 51 8.76 19.43 8.32
N ARG A 52 8.56 20.75 8.29
CA ARG A 52 9.42 21.72 8.99
C ARG A 52 9.42 21.54 10.52
N ASP A 53 8.24 21.20 11.07
CA ASP A 53 8.04 21.01 12.52
C ASP A 53 8.35 19.58 13.00
N SER A 54 8.80 18.69 12.11
CA SER A 54 9.16 17.33 12.48
C SER A 54 10.52 17.29 13.17
N PHE A 55 10.69 16.29 14.05
CA PHE A 55 11.99 16.05 14.69
C PHE A 55 13.00 15.37 13.77
N PHE A 56 12.60 14.89 12.58
CA PHE A 56 13.51 14.25 11.64
C PHE A 56 14.31 15.34 10.91
N PRO A 57 15.64 15.35 11.04
CA PRO A 57 16.49 16.31 10.33
C PRO A 57 16.51 15.96 8.82
N ASP A 58 16.63 16.99 7.99
CA ASP A 58 16.90 16.86 6.55
C ASP A 58 15.86 16.06 5.75
N VAL A 59 14.57 16.17 6.13
CA VAL A 59 13.48 15.67 5.28
C VAL A 59 13.43 16.45 3.97
N ARG A 60 13.60 15.75 2.85
CA ARG A 60 13.43 16.36 1.53
C ARG A 60 11.93 16.46 1.20
N TYR A 61 11.41 17.67 1.06
CA TYR A 61 10.04 17.94 0.67
C TYR A 61 9.95 18.28 -0.81
N ILE A 62 8.99 17.65 -1.52
CA ILE A 62 8.77 17.83 -2.97
C ILE A 62 7.27 18.03 -3.20
N PRO A 63 6.83 19.23 -3.62
CA PRO A 63 5.46 19.43 -4.07
C PRO A 63 5.26 18.78 -5.44
N ALA A 64 4.12 18.12 -5.65
CA ALA A 64 3.81 17.47 -6.91
C ALA A 64 2.31 17.47 -7.20
N ASP A 65 1.94 17.39 -8.47
CA ASP A 65 0.55 17.19 -8.88
C ASP A 65 0.05 15.81 -8.46
N ASN A 66 -1.22 15.75 -8.04
CA ASN A 66 -1.83 14.48 -7.63
C ASN A 66 -2.17 13.60 -8.84
N ARG A 67 -1.19 12.85 -9.31
CA ARG A 67 -1.30 11.86 -10.38
C ARG A 67 -1.46 10.43 -9.85
N GLY A 68 -1.69 10.27 -8.55
CA GLY A 68 -1.86 8.99 -7.86
C GLY A 68 -0.68 8.61 -6.97
N PHE A 69 -0.88 7.51 -6.22
CA PHE A 69 0.09 7.04 -5.25
C PHE A 69 1.39 6.56 -5.91
N GLY A 70 1.28 5.77 -6.98
CA GLY A 70 2.44 5.26 -7.73
C GLY A 70 3.28 6.39 -8.34
N ALA A 71 2.64 7.39 -8.96
CA ALA A 71 3.32 8.54 -9.56
C ALA A 71 4.09 9.37 -8.52
N GLY A 72 3.48 9.65 -7.36
CA GLY A 72 4.17 10.34 -6.28
C GLY A 72 5.39 9.56 -5.76
N ASN A 73 5.26 8.25 -5.60
CA ASN A 73 6.39 7.39 -5.21
C ASN A 73 7.50 7.34 -6.27
N ASN A 74 7.16 7.38 -7.56
CA ASN A 74 8.14 7.45 -8.66
C ASN A 74 8.98 8.73 -8.55
N ILE A 75 8.34 9.89 -8.35
CA ILE A 75 9.04 11.17 -8.15
C ILE A 75 10.04 11.09 -6.98
N GLY A 76 9.62 10.53 -5.84
CA GLY A 76 10.50 10.35 -4.69
C GLY A 76 11.65 9.39 -4.97
N ALA A 77 11.39 8.30 -5.69
CA ALA A 77 12.40 7.30 -6.05
C ALA A 77 13.47 7.85 -7.00
N GLU A 78 13.09 8.71 -7.96
CA GLU A 78 14.02 9.31 -8.92
C GLU A 78 15.09 10.19 -8.26
N VAL A 79 14.72 10.89 -7.19
CA VAL A 79 15.64 11.79 -6.45
C VAL A 79 16.35 11.13 -5.27
N SER A 80 16.02 9.87 -4.97
CA SER A 80 16.55 9.13 -3.83
C SER A 80 17.92 8.53 -4.12
N PHE A 81 18.69 8.18 -3.07
CA PHE A 81 20.03 7.60 -3.18
C PHE A 81 20.19 6.22 -2.51
N GLY A 82 19.17 5.74 -1.79
CA GLY A 82 19.23 4.47 -1.08
C GLY A 82 19.33 3.25 -2.00
N GLU A 83 20.09 2.25 -1.57
CA GLU A 83 20.16 0.93 -2.23
C GLU A 83 18.80 0.21 -2.15
N ILE A 84 18.05 0.49 -1.09
CA ILE A 84 16.70 -0.02 -0.85
C ILE A 84 15.75 1.17 -0.77
N LEU A 85 14.65 1.11 -1.51
CA LEU A 85 13.54 2.06 -1.44
C LEU A 85 12.51 1.51 -0.46
N CYS A 86 12.06 2.35 0.47
CA CYS A 86 10.95 2.06 1.38
C CYS A 86 9.77 2.95 1.01
N PHE A 87 8.80 2.42 0.29
CA PHE A 87 7.55 3.12 0.02
C PHE A 87 6.66 2.99 1.25
N MET A 88 6.28 4.12 1.84
CA MET A 88 5.62 4.16 3.13
C MET A 88 4.39 5.07 3.12
N ASN A 89 3.28 4.56 3.60
CA ASN A 89 2.09 5.40 3.83
C ASN A 89 2.34 6.39 4.97
N PRO A 90 1.73 7.60 4.92
CA PRO A 90 1.90 8.62 5.94
C PRO A 90 1.28 8.28 7.31
N ASP A 91 0.57 7.15 7.42
CA ASP A 91 -0.05 6.65 8.65
C ASP A 91 0.61 5.36 9.19
N ILE A 92 1.86 5.12 8.80
CA ILE A 92 2.72 4.09 9.40
C ILE A 92 3.46 4.68 10.60
N ILE A 93 3.43 3.95 11.71
CA ILE A 93 4.14 4.30 12.95
C ILE A 93 5.10 3.16 13.28
N TYR A 94 6.39 3.43 13.27
CA TYR A 94 7.39 2.48 13.76
C TYR A 94 7.32 2.39 15.29
N ILE A 95 7.50 1.17 15.82
CA ILE A 95 7.46 0.86 17.26
C ILE A 95 8.75 0.20 17.74
N GLU A 96 9.65 -0.08 16.84
CA GLU A 96 10.96 -0.69 17.08
C GLU A 96 11.93 -0.34 15.94
N PRO A 97 13.25 -0.41 16.17
CA PRO A 97 14.25 -0.27 15.12
C PRO A 97 14.14 -1.43 14.12
N VAL A 98 13.98 -1.10 12.83
CA VAL A 98 13.78 -2.12 11.78
C VAL A 98 14.69 -1.97 10.57
N PHE A 99 15.21 -0.77 10.32
CA PHE A 99 15.88 -0.46 9.05
C PHE A 99 17.18 -1.23 8.86
N ASN A 100 18.01 -1.33 9.91
CA ASN A 100 19.25 -2.11 9.84
C ASN A 100 18.95 -3.61 9.66
N LYS A 101 17.90 -4.13 10.30
CA LYS A 101 17.46 -5.51 10.11
C LYS A 101 17.00 -5.75 8.67
N VAL A 102 16.20 -4.86 8.10
CA VAL A 102 15.78 -4.92 6.70
C VAL A 102 17.00 -4.89 5.78
N TYR A 103 17.90 -3.93 5.96
CA TYR A 103 19.09 -3.81 5.14
C TYR A 103 19.92 -5.10 5.13
N ARG A 104 20.16 -5.70 6.30
CA ARG A 104 20.87 -6.98 6.40
C ARG A 104 20.18 -8.11 5.64
N LYS A 105 18.84 -8.25 5.76
CA LYS A 105 18.10 -9.28 5.01
C LYS A 105 18.26 -9.14 3.49
N PHE A 106 18.34 -7.92 2.98
CA PHE A 106 18.63 -7.66 1.56
C PHE A 106 20.10 -7.94 1.19
N GLN A 107 21.04 -7.75 2.11
CA GLN A 107 22.45 -8.10 1.87
C GLN A 107 22.69 -9.63 1.94
N GLU A 108 21.97 -10.34 2.79
CA GLU A 108 22.09 -11.80 2.94
C GLU A 108 21.49 -12.58 1.76
N ASP A 109 20.48 -12.03 1.09
CA ASP A 109 19.88 -12.65 -0.11
C ASP A 109 19.82 -11.65 -1.28
N MET A 110 20.78 -11.78 -2.17
CA MET A 110 20.87 -10.93 -3.37
C MET A 110 19.69 -11.11 -4.34
N ASN A 111 18.91 -12.19 -4.23
CA ASN A 111 17.71 -12.40 -5.02
C ASN A 111 16.46 -11.78 -4.35
N LEU A 112 16.57 -11.25 -3.12
CA LEU A 112 15.47 -10.55 -2.45
C LEU A 112 15.30 -9.18 -3.11
N MET A 113 14.20 -9.01 -3.86
CA MET A 113 13.91 -7.79 -4.59
C MET A 113 12.86 -6.94 -3.91
N LEU A 114 11.96 -7.57 -3.15
CA LEU A 114 10.85 -6.90 -2.50
C LEU A 114 10.53 -7.58 -1.16
N ALA A 115 10.24 -6.78 -0.14
CA ALA A 115 9.84 -7.28 1.18
C ALA A 115 8.81 -6.38 1.86
N GLY A 116 7.96 -6.98 2.69
CA GLY A 116 7.09 -6.28 3.62
C GLY A 116 7.25 -6.80 5.05
N GLY A 117 6.89 -5.96 6.02
CA GLY A 117 6.85 -6.31 7.43
C GLY A 117 5.44 -6.61 7.92
N LYS A 118 5.34 -6.92 9.22
CA LYS A 118 4.07 -7.16 9.91
C LYS A 118 3.40 -5.84 10.26
N LEU A 119 2.25 -5.61 9.66
CA LEU A 119 1.39 -4.48 9.98
C LEU A 119 0.50 -4.85 11.18
N LEU A 120 0.53 -4.00 12.19
CA LEU A 120 -0.33 -4.08 13.37
C LEU A 120 -1.37 -2.97 13.32
N GLN A 121 -2.50 -3.18 13.97
CA GLN A 121 -3.48 -2.13 14.24
C GLN A 121 -3.04 -1.27 15.44
N ALA A 122 -3.74 -0.17 15.70
CA ALA A 122 -3.41 0.73 16.82
C ALA A 122 -3.48 0.07 18.21
N ASP A 123 -4.24 -1.01 18.34
CA ASP A 123 -4.33 -1.83 19.55
C ASP A 123 -3.31 -2.98 19.61
N LEU A 124 -2.33 -2.96 18.70
CA LEU A 124 -1.30 -3.98 18.50
C LEU A 124 -1.81 -5.34 18.03
N SER A 125 -3.09 -5.48 17.71
CA SER A 125 -3.60 -6.68 17.05
C SER A 125 -3.08 -6.77 15.62
N GLY A 126 -3.05 -8.00 15.06
CA GLY A 126 -2.57 -8.21 13.70
C GLY A 126 -3.48 -7.55 12.64
N GLY A 127 -2.89 -6.73 11.79
CA GLY A 127 -3.49 -6.16 10.59
C GLY A 127 -3.29 -7.06 9.36
N PHE A 128 -3.64 -6.52 8.18
CA PHE A 128 -3.41 -7.19 6.92
C PHE A 128 -2.07 -6.76 6.32
N SER A 129 -1.08 -7.64 6.38
CA SER A 129 0.29 -7.41 5.89
C SER A 129 0.50 -7.90 4.46
N PHE A 130 -0.36 -8.81 3.99
CA PHE A 130 -0.27 -9.40 2.65
C PHE A 130 -1.64 -9.95 2.19
N TYR A 131 -1.77 -10.15 0.88
CA TYR A 131 -3.01 -10.55 0.23
C TYR A 131 -2.74 -11.52 -0.92
N TYR A 132 -3.74 -12.36 -1.26
CA TYR A 132 -3.71 -13.10 -2.52
C TYR A 132 -3.82 -12.16 -3.72
N ASP A 133 -3.02 -12.46 -4.74
CA ASP A 133 -3.10 -11.74 -6.01
C ASP A 133 -4.50 -11.91 -6.65
N PHE A 134 -5.09 -10.78 -7.05
CA PHE A 134 -6.38 -10.68 -7.73
C PHE A 134 -7.51 -11.52 -7.08
N SER A 135 -7.69 -11.38 -5.77
CA SER A 135 -8.71 -12.13 -5.01
C SER A 135 -10.12 -11.89 -5.57
N SER A 136 -10.75 -12.96 -6.07
CA SER A 136 -12.05 -12.94 -6.75
C SER A 136 -13.03 -13.98 -6.19
N THR A 137 -12.82 -14.45 -4.96
CA THR A 137 -13.69 -15.42 -4.29
C THR A 137 -13.76 -15.17 -2.78
N LEU A 138 -14.88 -15.55 -2.16
CA LEU A 138 -15.05 -15.48 -0.71
C LEU A 138 -14.00 -16.33 0.03
N TRP A 139 -13.63 -17.46 -0.56
CA TRP A 139 -12.61 -18.34 -0.02
C TRP A 139 -11.24 -17.65 0.08
N LEU A 140 -10.78 -16.99 -0.98
CA LEU A 140 -9.51 -16.24 -0.98
C LEU A 140 -9.51 -15.14 0.06
N ARG A 141 -10.60 -14.36 0.17
CA ARG A 141 -10.73 -13.31 1.22
C ARG A 141 -10.71 -13.88 2.64
N THR A 142 -11.28 -15.06 2.83
CA THR A 142 -11.25 -15.74 4.12
C THR A 142 -9.83 -16.25 4.42
N MET A 143 -9.15 -16.76 3.40
CA MET A 143 -7.77 -17.23 3.52
C MET A 143 -6.79 -16.07 3.77
N ASP A 144 -6.99 -14.89 3.18
CA ASP A 144 -6.20 -13.69 3.52
C ASP A 144 -6.23 -13.42 5.03
N LYS A 145 -7.44 -13.39 5.62
CA LYS A 145 -7.61 -13.18 7.06
C LYS A 145 -6.94 -14.28 7.90
N PHE A 146 -7.15 -15.54 7.53
CA PHE A 146 -6.59 -16.69 8.27
C PHE A 146 -5.05 -16.71 8.21
N ARG A 147 -4.48 -16.46 7.02
CA ARG A 147 -3.03 -16.47 6.82
C ARG A 147 -2.32 -15.30 7.49
N ASN A 148 -2.90 -14.09 7.43
CA ASN A 148 -2.37 -12.94 8.16
C ASN A 148 -2.35 -13.19 9.67
N LYS A 149 -3.38 -13.82 10.24
CA LYS A 149 -3.43 -14.20 11.66
C LYS A 149 -2.33 -15.18 12.04
N LYS A 150 -1.85 -16.01 11.11
CA LYS A 150 -0.84 -17.05 11.32
C LYS A 150 0.53 -16.71 10.72
N ASP A 151 0.72 -15.52 10.19
CA ASP A 151 1.95 -15.10 9.50
C ASP A 151 2.38 -16.05 8.36
N GLN A 152 1.40 -16.62 7.62
CA GLN A 152 1.62 -17.63 6.58
C GLN A 152 1.60 -17.00 5.18
N PHE A 153 2.67 -16.35 4.80
CA PHE A 153 2.87 -15.78 3.48
C PHE A 153 3.27 -16.86 2.45
N ILE A 154 2.72 -16.78 1.24
CA ILE A 154 3.07 -17.65 0.11
C ILE A 154 3.62 -16.76 -1.02
N PRO A 155 4.95 -16.67 -1.19
CA PRO A 155 5.58 -15.75 -2.14
C PRO A 155 5.05 -15.82 -3.57
N GLU A 156 4.72 -17.03 -4.07
CA GLU A 156 4.27 -17.24 -5.46
C GLU A 156 2.83 -16.80 -5.71
N LYS A 157 2.01 -16.69 -4.65
CA LYS A 157 0.56 -16.46 -4.74
C LYS A 157 0.09 -15.16 -4.08
N MET A 158 0.96 -14.57 -3.27
CA MET A 158 0.62 -13.41 -2.46
C MET A 158 1.60 -12.27 -2.71
N TYR A 159 1.15 -11.06 -2.38
CA TYR A 159 1.96 -9.85 -2.37
C TYR A 159 1.84 -9.18 -1.00
N THR A 160 2.88 -8.45 -0.60
CA THR A 160 2.88 -7.66 0.64
C THR A 160 2.17 -6.34 0.42
N SER A 161 1.56 -5.81 1.49
CA SER A 161 0.86 -4.52 1.45
C SER A 161 1.78 -3.38 1.05
N GLY A 162 1.29 -2.49 0.18
CA GLY A 162 1.97 -1.25 -0.21
C GLY A 162 2.07 -0.21 0.90
N ALA A 163 1.42 -0.43 2.05
CA ALA A 163 1.48 0.52 3.16
C ALA A 163 2.90 0.71 3.73
N ASN A 164 3.74 -0.35 3.67
CA ASN A 164 5.16 -0.26 3.96
C ASN A 164 5.91 -1.34 3.14
N LEU A 165 6.52 -0.94 2.05
CA LEU A 165 7.10 -1.82 1.06
C LEU A 165 8.56 -1.49 0.83
N PHE A 166 9.45 -2.45 1.11
CA PHE A 166 10.89 -2.34 0.83
C PHE A 166 11.19 -2.98 -0.52
N VAL A 167 11.88 -2.25 -1.40
CA VAL A 167 12.20 -2.71 -2.76
C VAL A 167 13.65 -2.41 -3.07
N ARG A 168 14.40 -3.39 -3.62
CA ARG A 168 15.74 -3.14 -4.12
C ARG A 168 15.68 -2.12 -5.26
N ARG A 169 16.44 -1.03 -5.14
CA ARG A 169 16.41 0.10 -6.07
C ARG A 169 16.60 -0.33 -7.52
N GLU A 170 17.63 -1.14 -7.80
CA GLU A 170 17.92 -1.61 -9.16
C GLU A 170 16.76 -2.40 -9.76
N ALA A 171 16.07 -3.24 -8.96
CA ALA A 171 14.93 -4.01 -9.42
C ALA A 171 13.69 -3.12 -9.69
N PHE A 172 13.50 -2.07 -8.89
CA PHE A 172 12.43 -1.10 -9.07
C PHE A 172 12.56 -0.36 -10.42
N PHE A 173 13.76 0.17 -10.70
CA PHE A 173 14.02 0.88 -11.95
C PHE A 173 14.04 -0.07 -13.16
N ALA A 174 14.64 -1.25 -13.05
CA ALA A 174 14.64 -2.25 -14.11
C ALA A 174 13.25 -2.73 -14.49
N ALA A 175 12.31 -2.77 -13.53
CA ALA A 175 10.91 -3.10 -13.77
C ALA A 175 10.10 -1.93 -14.36
N GLY A 176 10.68 -0.74 -14.49
CA GLY A 176 10.02 0.47 -14.98
C GLY A 176 9.17 1.19 -13.95
N MET A 177 9.56 1.13 -12.66
CA MET A 177 8.94 1.85 -11.53
C MET A 177 7.46 1.44 -11.30
N PHE A 178 6.65 2.26 -10.62
CA PHE A 178 5.20 2.04 -10.55
C PHE A 178 4.52 2.44 -11.86
N ASP A 179 3.48 1.71 -12.25
CA ASP A 179 2.66 2.05 -13.42
C ASP A 179 1.73 3.22 -13.09
N GLU A 180 1.97 4.38 -13.69
CA GLU A 180 1.21 5.61 -13.43
C GLU A 180 -0.22 5.59 -13.99
N ASN A 181 -0.59 4.59 -14.79
CA ASN A 181 -1.99 4.36 -15.17
C ASN A 181 -2.82 3.77 -14.02
N ILE A 182 -2.16 3.32 -12.93
CA ILE A 182 -2.80 2.89 -11.69
C ILE A 182 -2.78 4.08 -10.73
N PHE A 183 -3.93 4.74 -10.55
CA PHE A 183 -3.99 5.89 -9.64
C PHE A 183 -3.78 5.49 -8.18
N MET A 184 -4.42 4.41 -7.72
CA MET A 184 -4.33 3.89 -6.35
C MET A 184 -4.84 2.46 -6.29
N TYR A 185 -4.21 1.63 -5.46
CA TYR A 185 -4.44 0.20 -5.30
C TYR A 185 -3.95 -0.62 -6.50
N TYR A 186 -3.44 -1.81 -6.27
CA TYR A 186 -2.85 -2.74 -7.25
C TYR A 186 -1.43 -2.37 -7.74
N GLU A 187 -0.84 -1.24 -7.33
CA GLU A 187 0.51 -0.83 -7.71
C GLU A 187 1.57 -1.86 -7.31
N GLU A 188 1.49 -2.36 -6.08
CA GLU A 188 2.43 -3.34 -5.54
C GLU A 188 2.31 -4.70 -6.23
N MET A 189 1.08 -5.13 -6.58
CA MET A 189 0.85 -6.35 -7.36
C MET A 189 1.43 -6.23 -8.76
N ASP A 190 1.21 -5.13 -9.42
CA ASP A 190 1.74 -4.82 -10.73
C ASP A 190 3.26 -4.79 -10.72
N LEU A 191 3.84 -4.09 -9.74
CA LEU A 191 5.29 -3.98 -9.59
C LEU A 191 5.93 -5.35 -9.39
N ILE A 192 5.41 -6.20 -8.49
CA ILE A 192 6.00 -7.50 -8.21
C ILE A 192 5.93 -8.44 -9.42
N ARG A 193 4.86 -8.38 -10.21
CA ARG A 193 4.74 -9.14 -11.45
C ARG A 193 5.80 -8.70 -12.47
N ARG A 194 6.02 -7.38 -12.62
CA ARG A 194 7.03 -6.85 -13.53
C ARG A 194 8.44 -7.17 -13.06
N ILE A 195 8.72 -7.05 -11.76
CA ILE A 195 10.03 -7.45 -11.19
C ILE A 195 10.32 -8.92 -11.48
N ARG A 196 9.36 -9.83 -11.24
CA ARG A 196 9.54 -11.27 -11.52
C ARG A 196 9.79 -11.59 -13.00
N LYS A 197 9.23 -10.77 -13.90
CA LYS A 197 9.46 -10.92 -15.34
C LYS A 197 10.81 -10.37 -15.77
N THR A 198 11.30 -9.33 -15.13
CA THR A 198 12.50 -8.58 -15.55
C THR A 198 13.76 -9.09 -14.85
N VAL A 199 13.65 -9.48 -13.58
CA VAL A 199 14.79 -9.91 -12.75
C VAL A 199 14.76 -11.42 -12.54
N PRO A 200 15.73 -12.18 -13.08
CA PRO A 200 15.79 -13.62 -12.87
C PRO A 200 15.92 -13.97 -11.38
N ARG A 201 15.19 -15.00 -10.96
CA ARG A 201 15.19 -15.50 -9.57
C ARG A 201 14.72 -14.48 -8.51
N ALA A 202 14.04 -13.40 -8.94
CA ALA A 202 13.50 -12.40 -8.02
C ALA A 202 12.61 -13.05 -6.94
N LYS A 203 12.92 -12.75 -5.69
CA LYS A 203 12.13 -13.16 -4.51
C LYS A 203 11.39 -11.98 -3.92
N ASN A 204 10.18 -12.23 -3.45
CA ASN A 204 9.48 -11.36 -2.52
C ASN A 204 9.32 -12.09 -1.19
N ALA A 205 9.41 -11.35 -0.08
CA ALA A 205 9.34 -11.91 1.25
C ALA A 205 8.41 -11.10 2.18
N TYR A 206 7.95 -11.76 3.22
CA TYR A 206 7.28 -11.17 4.36
C TYR A 206 8.08 -11.51 5.63
N PHE A 207 8.31 -10.52 6.48
CA PHE A 207 9.06 -10.68 7.71
C PHE A 207 8.20 -10.33 8.92
N SER A 208 7.75 -11.35 9.66
CA SER A 208 6.92 -11.15 10.85
C SER A 208 7.66 -10.53 12.04
N ASP A 209 8.99 -10.53 12.00
CA ASP A 209 9.90 -9.92 12.97
C ASP A 209 10.28 -8.46 12.66
N ILE A 210 9.67 -7.86 11.64
CA ILE A 210 9.74 -6.44 11.27
C ILE A 210 8.33 -5.88 11.45
N ARG A 211 8.11 -5.13 12.54
CA ARG A 211 6.76 -4.73 12.97
C ARG A 211 6.58 -3.22 12.98
N MET A 212 5.42 -2.78 12.52
CA MET A 212 4.98 -1.38 12.57
C MET A 212 3.46 -1.30 12.70
N ILE A 213 2.95 -0.20 13.20
CA ILE A 213 1.52 0.07 13.25
C ILE A 213 1.10 0.75 11.95
N HIS A 214 0.01 0.28 11.36
CA HIS A 214 -0.69 0.96 10.27
C HIS A 214 -2.03 1.45 10.82
N LEU A 215 -2.17 2.76 10.97
CA LEU A 215 -3.35 3.38 11.58
C LEU A 215 -4.60 3.27 10.73
N GLU A 216 -4.54 2.56 9.65
CA GLU A 216 -5.57 2.31 8.62
C GLU A 216 -6.73 3.33 8.60
N ARG A 217 -7.07 3.89 7.43
CA ARG A 217 -8.22 4.78 7.24
C ARG A 217 -8.08 6.20 7.81
N ARG A 218 -6.91 6.57 8.31
CA ARG A 218 -6.66 7.96 8.70
C ARG A 218 -6.06 8.78 7.56
N SER A 219 -5.32 8.13 6.65
CA SER A 219 -4.75 8.77 5.46
C SER A 219 -5.72 8.88 4.29
N THR A 220 -6.67 7.94 4.16
CA THR A 220 -7.70 7.97 3.10
C THR A 220 -9.07 7.65 3.70
N PRO A 221 -10.02 8.60 3.73
CA PRO A 221 -11.37 8.34 4.21
C PRO A 221 -12.03 7.18 3.44
N LYS A 222 -12.76 6.31 4.13
CA LYS A 222 -13.64 5.34 3.49
C LYS A 222 -14.79 6.06 2.77
N GLY A 223 -14.52 6.53 1.57
CA GLY A 223 -15.54 7.11 0.72
C GLY A 223 -15.82 6.21 -0.47
N ILE A 224 -16.88 6.49 -1.16
CA ILE A 224 -17.23 5.84 -2.42
C ILE A 224 -16.11 6.03 -3.46
N GLU A 225 -15.38 7.14 -3.39
CA GLU A 225 -14.29 7.44 -4.31
C GLU A 225 -13.13 6.45 -4.18
N SER A 226 -12.72 6.08 -2.96
CA SER A 226 -11.71 5.04 -2.74
C SER A 226 -12.15 3.69 -3.31
N PHE A 227 -13.45 3.37 -3.19
CA PHE A 227 -14.00 2.16 -3.75
C PHE A 227 -13.99 2.20 -5.29
N ARG A 228 -14.40 3.32 -5.90
CA ARG A 228 -14.36 3.54 -7.36
C ARG A 228 -12.95 3.32 -7.90
N ARG A 229 -11.94 3.98 -7.30
CA ARG A 229 -10.53 3.81 -7.65
C ARG A 229 -10.08 2.35 -7.56
N SER A 230 -10.48 1.64 -6.50
CA SER A 230 -10.14 0.22 -6.35
C SER A 230 -10.75 -0.66 -7.45
N ILE A 231 -12.00 -0.40 -7.87
CA ILE A 231 -12.65 -1.12 -8.98
C ILE A 231 -11.97 -0.80 -10.31
N GLU A 232 -11.75 0.48 -10.63
CA GLU A 232 -11.08 0.94 -11.84
C GLU A 232 -9.69 0.30 -11.99
N SER A 233 -8.87 0.37 -10.92
CA SER A 233 -7.54 -0.23 -10.89
C SER A 233 -7.58 -1.75 -11.02
N SER A 234 -8.59 -2.41 -10.42
CA SER A 234 -8.76 -3.87 -10.56
C SER A 234 -9.08 -4.28 -12.00
N ILE A 235 -9.88 -3.48 -12.71
CA ILE A 235 -10.21 -3.70 -14.12
C ILE A 235 -8.99 -3.48 -15.00
N TYR A 236 -8.28 -2.35 -14.81
CA TYR A 236 -7.05 -2.07 -15.53
C TYR A 236 -6.01 -3.19 -15.34
N TYR A 237 -5.72 -3.54 -14.09
CA TYR A 237 -4.78 -4.61 -13.75
C TYR A 237 -5.20 -5.97 -14.34
N GLY A 238 -6.48 -6.32 -14.21
CA GLY A 238 -7.02 -7.57 -14.76
C GLY A 238 -6.88 -7.64 -16.27
N ASN A 239 -7.21 -6.57 -16.99
CA ASN A 239 -7.07 -6.49 -18.45
C ASN A 239 -5.59 -6.55 -18.88
N LYS A 240 -4.69 -5.82 -18.18
CA LYS A 240 -3.25 -5.82 -18.43
C LYS A 240 -2.63 -7.21 -18.37
N TYR A 241 -3.14 -8.07 -17.49
CA TYR A 241 -2.60 -9.42 -17.26
C TYR A 241 -3.50 -10.56 -17.76
N GLY A 242 -4.55 -10.26 -18.50
CA GLY A 242 -5.47 -11.28 -19.05
C GLY A 242 -6.21 -12.08 -17.98
N LEU A 243 -6.50 -11.46 -16.81
CA LEU A 243 -7.21 -12.07 -15.71
C LEU A 243 -8.72 -11.96 -15.90
N ASP A 244 -9.47 -12.84 -15.24
CA ASP A 244 -10.94 -12.86 -15.35
C ASP A 244 -11.58 -11.68 -14.59
N VAL A 245 -11.60 -10.51 -15.26
CA VAL A 245 -12.22 -9.26 -14.75
C VAL A 245 -13.72 -9.46 -14.52
N ARG A 246 -14.42 -10.20 -15.39
CA ARG A 246 -15.85 -10.47 -15.23
C ARG A 246 -16.11 -11.18 -13.91
N LYS A 247 -15.38 -12.25 -13.63
CA LYS A 247 -15.48 -12.98 -12.36
C LYS A 247 -15.19 -12.08 -11.17
N LYS A 248 -14.17 -11.19 -11.27
CA LYS A 248 -13.82 -10.24 -10.22
C LYS A 248 -14.97 -9.28 -9.93
N ILE A 249 -15.55 -8.63 -10.93
CA ILE A 249 -16.63 -7.64 -10.75
C ILE A 249 -17.91 -8.32 -10.25
N ARG A 250 -18.29 -9.49 -10.80
CA ARG A 250 -19.42 -10.28 -10.28
C ARG A 250 -19.24 -10.65 -8.82
N PHE A 251 -18.03 -11.04 -8.42
CA PHE A 251 -17.73 -11.35 -7.03
C PHE A 251 -17.85 -10.12 -6.13
N GLU A 252 -17.31 -8.95 -6.53
CA GLU A 252 -17.44 -7.73 -5.75
C GLU A 252 -18.90 -7.31 -5.57
N HIS A 253 -19.69 -7.32 -6.64
CA HIS A 253 -21.13 -7.03 -6.60
C HIS A 253 -21.88 -7.99 -5.66
N PHE A 254 -21.66 -9.31 -5.81
CA PHE A 254 -22.25 -10.33 -4.93
C PHE A 254 -21.87 -10.10 -3.46
N TYR A 255 -20.58 -9.84 -3.20
CA TYR A 255 -20.07 -9.65 -1.84
C TYR A 255 -20.63 -8.40 -1.16
N LEU A 256 -20.79 -7.30 -1.89
CA LEU A 256 -21.43 -6.07 -1.38
C LEU A 256 -22.91 -6.33 -1.04
N ARG A 257 -23.64 -7.03 -1.90
CA ARG A 257 -25.05 -7.40 -1.64
C ARG A 257 -25.18 -8.30 -0.43
N LEU A 258 -24.29 -9.27 -0.27
CA LEU A 258 -24.24 -10.13 0.91
C LEU A 258 -24.00 -9.32 2.19
N LYS A 259 -23.02 -8.43 2.18
CA LYS A 259 -22.75 -7.53 3.32
C LYS A 259 -23.91 -6.61 3.65
N ARG A 260 -24.54 -6.02 2.65
CA ARG A 260 -25.71 -5.15 2.83
C ARG A 260 -26.87 -5.90 3.49
N ASN A 261 -27.17 -7.09 3.00
CA ASN A 261 -28.28 -7.89 3.52
C ASN A 261 -28.01 -8.35 4.98
N ALA A 262 -26.79 -8.82 5.25
CA ALA A 262 -26.37 -9.15 6.62
C ALA A 262 -26.39 -7.91 7.54
N GLY A 263 -25.93 -6.73 7.06
CA GLY A 263 -25.97 -5.48 7.79
C GLY A 263 -27.39 -5.02 8.17
N LYS A 264 -28.34 -5.13 7.23
CA LYS A 264 -29.75 -4.85 7.49
C LYS A 264 -30.34 -5.78 8.55
N MET A 265 -30.03 -7.08 8.47
CA MET A 265 -30.51 -8.09 9.43
C MET A 265 -29.91 -7.85 10.84
N LEU A 266 -28.66 -7.42 10.91
CA LEU A 266 -27.97 -7.11 12.17
C LEU A 266 -28.20 -5.67 12.68
N ARG A 267 -29.09 -4.91 12.05
CA ARG A 267 -29.43 -3.50 12.38
C ARG A 267 -28.17 -2.60 12.49
N LYS A 268 -27.24 -2.75 11.56
CA LYS A 268 -26.05 -1.90 11.48
C LYS A 268 -26.40 -0.45 11.19
N ASN A 269 -25.42 0.45 11.44
CA ASN A 269 -25.53 1.88 11.19
C ASN A 269 -26.03 2.17 9.77
N GLY A 270 -26.96 3.15 9.65
CA GLY A 270 -27.56 3.59 8.39
C GLY A 270 -26.51 4.01 7.35
N ASP A 271 -25.48 4.73 7.77
CA ASP A 271 -24.41 5.22 6.90
C ASP A 271 -23.64 4.07 6.20
N GLU A 272 -23.39 2.95 6.93
CA GLU A 272 -22.75 1.77 6.33
C GLU A 272 -23.67 1.14 5.27
N ILE A 273 -24.96 1.09 5.51
CA ILE A 273 -25.93 0.53 4.55
C ILE A 273 -26.06 1.45 3.32
N GLU A 274 -26.05 2.76 3.52
CA GLU A 274 -26.11 3.74 2.44
C GLU A 274 -24.88 3.63 1.54
N TRP A 275 -23.68 3.61 2.13
CA TRP A 275 -22.44 3.39 1.39
C TRP A 275 -22.48 2.08 0.59
N LEU A 276 -22.96 0.97 1.17
CA LEU A 276 -23.09 -0.31 0.46
C LEU A 276 -24.06 -0.22 -0.73
N ASN A 277 -25.18 0.53 -0.58
CA ASN A 277 -26.12 0.75 -1.68
C ASN A 277 -25.49 1.59 -2.80
N GLU A 278 -24.70 2.62 -2.47
CA GLU A 278 -24.01 3.47 -3.43
C GLU A 278 -22.94 2.65 -4.20
N ALA A 279 -22.14 1.83 -3.50
CA ALA A 279 -21.15 0.97 -4.10
C ALA A 279 -21.77 -0.09 -5.05
N ILE A 280 -22.91 -0.65 -4.68
CA ILE A 280 -23.64 -1.59 -5.54
C ILE A 280 -24.14 -0.88 -6.80
N ARG A 281 -24.82 0.27 -6.65
CA ARG A 281 -25.30 1.08 -7.79
C ARG A 281 -24.16 1.49 -8.72
N PHE A 282 -23.02 1.90 -8.18
CA PHE A 282 -21.86 2.22 -9.01
C PHE A 282 -21.43 1.06 -9.92
N ILE A 283 -21.39 -0.18 -9.41
CA ILE A 283 -21.07 -1.33 -10.24
C ILE A 283 -22.18 -1.60 -11.27
N GLU A 284 -23.45 -1.50 -10.88
CA GLU A 284 -24.61 -1.73 -11.75
C GLU A 284 -24.67 -0.70 -12.89
N ASP A 285 -24.44 0.59 -12.59
CA ASP A 285 -24.53 1.67 -13.57
C ASP A 285 -23.34 1.71 -14.53
N GLN A 286 -22.12 1.47 -14.04
CA GLN A 286 -20.89 1.64 -14.83
C GLN A 286 -20.39 0.34 -15.47
N TYR A 287 -20.71 -0.82 -14.89
CA TYR A 287 -20.12 -2.11 -15.26
C TYR A 287 -21.15 -3.22 -15.46
N ASP A 288 -22.40 -2.88 -15.81
CA ASP A 288 -23.51 -3.82 -16.07
C ASP A 288 -23.12 -4.91 -17.08
N TYR A 289 -22.33 -4.59 -18.09
CA TYR A 289 -21.86 -5.55 -19.09
C TYR A 289 -20.99 -6.68 -18.50
N TYR A 290 -20.36 -6.48 -17.35
CA TYR A 290 -19.68 -7.57 -16.62
C TYR A 290 -20.63 -8.42 -15.78
N LEU A 291 -21.80 -7.89 -15.44
CA LEU A 291 -22.79 -8.60 -14.64
C LEU A 291 -23.64 -9.56 -15.48
N LYS A 292 -23.84 -9.25 -16.75
CA LYS A 292 -24.50 -10.12 -17.76
C LYS A 292 -23.59 -11.26 -18.17
#